data_bd1bdf05ad41044149756412c983b0c3
#
_entry.id   bd1bdf05ad41044149756412c983b0c3
#
_cell.length_a   1.000
_cell.length_b   1.000
_cell.length_c   1.000
_cell.angle_alpha   90.00
_cell.angle_beta   90.00
_cell.angle_gamma   90.00
#
_symmetry.space_group_name_H-M   'P 1'
#
loop_
_entity.id
_entity.type
_entity.pdbx_description
1 polymer ?
#
loop_
_entity_poly.entity_id
_entity_poly.type
_entity_poly.pdbx_seq_one_letter_code
_entity_poly.pdbx_strand_id
1 'polypeptide(L)'
;THLCSPMAIILKNAFQVPESLAQVGNYGNFGAYLLMGVPAGLLIDKIGYKKTALAALVVGVIGLLIQWVSGSMGFVVYLIGAFISGLCMCMLNTVVNPMLNLLGGGGSTGNQLIQIGGVFNSAAAVCVYMLMGSLIGDASKAKVSDAAPALFIALAIFIFALVVIFFTKIQEPQHASSNTVKDVNDKYSCYSFRHFKLGMLAIAVYGAVEVGPPTYILSYL
;
A
#
# COMPACT_ATOMS: atom_id res chain seq x y z
N THR A 1 -1.78 -0.96 4.87
CA THR A 1 -0.65 -0.31 5.57
C THR A 1 -1.04 0.10 6.98
N HIS A 2 -2.13 0.86 7.16
CA HIS A 2 -2.53 1.39 8.47
C HIS A 2 -2.95 0.33 9.50
N LEU A 3 -3.33 -0.87 9.08
CA LEU A 3 -3.60 -2.02 9.95
C LEU A 3 -2.33 -2.69 10.50
N CYS A 4 -1.18 -2.54 9.84
CA CYS A 4 0.05 -3.24 10.25
C CYS A 4 0.60 -2.72 11.58
N SER A 5 0.48 -1.41 11.87
CA SER A 5 0.99 -0.83 13.12
C SER A 5 0.21 -1.30 14.36
N PRO A 6 -1.13 -1.24 14.41
CA PRO A 6 -1.89 -1.82 15.53
C PRO A 6 -1.70 -3.35 15.64
N MET A 7 -1.62 -4.05 14.51
CA MET A 7 -1.36 -5.50 14.50
C MET A 7 0.00 -5.87 15.09
N ALA A 8 1.02 -5.04 14.95
CA ALA A 8 2.33 -5.29 15.55
C ALA A 8 2.25 -5.37 17.09
N ILE A 9 1.42 -4.54 17.71
CA ILE A 9 1.20 -4.56 19.18
C ILE A 9 0.52 -5.87 19.61
N ILE A 10 -0.51 -6.28 18.85
CA ILE A 10 -1.22 -7.54 19.12
C ILE A 10 -0.30 -8.74 18.97
N LEU A 11 0.53 -8.75 17.92
CA LEU A 11 1.49 -9.81 17.65
C LEU A 11 2.58 -9.89 18.72
N LYS A 12 3.08 -8.73 19.19
CA LYS A 12 4.01 -8.66 20.31
C LYS A 12 3.45 -9.40 21.54
N ASN A 13 2.19 -9.12 21.87
CA ASN A 13 1.54 -9.69 23.06
C ASN A 13 1.12 -11.15 22.86
N ALA A 14 0.62 -11.51 21.66
CA ALA A 14 0.12 -12.85 21.39
C ALA A 14 1.24 -13.89 21.23
N PHE A 15 2.36 -13.51 20.59
CA PHE A 15 3.49 -14.41 20.34
C PHE A 15 4.69 -14.16 21.26
N GLN A 16 4.59 -13.21 22.20
CA GLN A 16 5.68 -12.84 23.12
C GLN A 16 7.01 -12.55 22.42
N VAL A 17 6.95 -11.99 21.22
CA VAL A 17 8.12 -11.62 20.44
C VAL A 17 8.64 -10.25 20.86
N PRO A 18 9.97 -10.02 20.81
CA PRO A 18 10.53 -8.70 21.06
C PRO A 18 9.97 -7.68 20.04
N GLU A 19 9.89 -6.42 20.48
CA GLU A 19 9.30 -5.33 19.72
C GLU A 19 9.91 -5.14 18.32
N SER A 20 11.23 -5.35 18.23
CA SER A 20 11.94 -5.33 16.95
C SER A 20 11.41 -6.37 15.95
N LEU A 21 11.05 -7.57 16.42
CA LEU A 21 10.47 -8.62 15.59
C LEU A 21 9.00 -8.34 15.24
N ALA A 22 8.23 -7.76 16.14
CA ALA A 22 6.85 -7.36 15.85
C ALA A 22 6.79 -6.30 14.74
N GLN A 23 7.78 -5.40 14.67
CA GLN A 23 7.90 -4.39 13.62
C GLN A 23 8.39 -4.95 12.27
N VAL A 24 8.93 -6.17 12.21
CA VAL A 24 9.38 -6.78 10.94
C VAL A 24 8.23 -6.89 9.93
N GLY A 25 6.99 -7.04 10.39
CA GLY A 25 5.81 -6.99 9.51
C GLY A 25 5.69 -5.65 8.76
N ASN A 26 5.94 -4.53 9.44
CA ASN A 26 5.98 -3.21 8.83
C ASN A 26 7.17 -3.07 7.86
N TYR A 27 8.35 -3.50 8.25
CA TYR A 27 9.53 -3.48 7.38
C TYR A 27 9.35 -4.37 6.14
N GLY A 28 8.72 -5.53 6.28
CA GLY A 28 8.36 -6.40 5.17
C GLY A 28 7.42 -5.73 4.17
N ASN A 29 6.44 -4.98 4.68
CA ASN A 29 5.51 -4.21 3.87
C ASN A 29 6.26 -3.11 3.06
N PHE A 30 7.17 -2.34 3.69
CA PHE A 30 7.98 -1.33 3.00
C PHE A 30 9.03 -1.95 2.06
N GLY A 31 9.60 -3.11 2.42
CA GLY A 31 10.47 -3.88 1.53
C GLY A 31 9.76 -4.31 0.24
N ALA A 32 8.47 -4.66 0.34
CA ALA A 32 7.64 -4.96 -0.81
C ALA A 32 7.47 -3.76 -1.75
N TYR A 33 7.40 -2.53 -1.21
CA TYR A 33 7.38 -1.31 -2.02
C TYR A 33 8.66 -1.12 -2.83
N LEU A 34 9.81 -1.38 -2.22
CA LEU A 34 11.10 -1.28 -2.91
C LEU A 34 11.19 -2.25 -4.08
N LEU A 35 10.74 -3.49 -3.88
CA LEU A 35 10.80 -4.53 -4.90
C LEU A 35 9.77 -4.34 -6.00
N MET A 36 8.55 -3.91 -5.67
CA MET A 36 7.43 -3.86 -6.62
C MET A 36 7.32 -2.52 -7.35
N GLY A 37 7.99 -1.46 -6.90
CA GLY A 37 7.84 -0.12 -7.48
C GLY A 37 8.15 -0.08 -8.98
N VAL A 38 9.27 -0.64 -9.41
CA VAL A 38 9.63 -0.71 -10.84
C VAL A 38 8.77 -1.71 -11.61
N PRO A 39 8.59 -2.98 -11.15
CA PRO A 39 7.71 -3.92 -11.82
C PRO A 39 6.27 -3.43 -11.98
N ALA A 40 5.71 -2.73 -10.99
CA ALA A 40 4.36 -2.18 -11.06
C ALA A 40 4.21 -1.15 -12.20
N GLY A 41 5.20 -0.27 -12.38
CA GLY A 41 5.24 0.65 -13.51
C GLY A 41 5.26 -0.07 -14.85
N LEU A 42 6.15 -1.06 -15.00
CA LEU A 42 6.23 -1.88 -16.22
C LEU A 42 4.94 -2.68 -16.48
N LEU A 43 4.24 -3.07 -15.43
CA LEU A 43 2.97 -3.78 -15.55
C LEU A 43 1.89 -2.85 -16.11
N ILE A 44 1.83 -1.60 -15.65
CA ILE A 44 0.90 -0.59 -16.18
C ILE A 44 1.14 -0.38 -17.68
N ASP A 45 2.40 -0.27 -18.09
CA ASP A 45 2.76 -0.09 -19.50
C ASP A 45 2.33 -1.28 -20.38
N LYS A 46 2.35 -2.50 -19.83
CA LYS A 46 2.02 -3.71 -20.57
C LYS A 46 0.53 -4.03 -20.64
N ILE A 47 -0.17 -3.93 -19.52
CA ILE A 47 -1.56 -4.41 -19.39
C ILE A 47 -2.57 -3.29 -19.11
N GLY A 48 -2.11 -2.06 -18.90
CA GLY A 48 -2.93 -0.88 -18.63
C GLY A 48 -3.32 -0.71 -17.16
N TYR A 49 -3.91 0.45 -16.85
CA TYR A 49 -4.25 0.84 -15.49
C TYR A 49 -5.32 -0.05 -14.84
N LYS A 50 -6.42 -0.31 -15.56
CA LYS A 50 -7.55 -1.11 -15.06
C LYS A 50 -7.13 -2.52 -14.67
N LYS A 51 -6.43 -3.21 -15.56
CA LYS A 51 -6.02 -4.60 -15.33
C LYS A 51 -4.98 -4.68 -14.21
N THR A 52 -4.07 -3.71 -14.12
CA THR A 52 -3.09 -3.65 -13.03
C THR A 52 -3.77 -3.40 -11.69
N ALA A 53 -4.79 -2.52 -11.62
CA ALA A 53 -5.58 -2.31 -10.42
C ALA A 53 -6.32 -3.57 -9.96
N LEU A 54 -6.95 -4.27 -10.91
CA LEU A 54 -7.63 -5.55 -10.61
C LEU A 54 -6.65 -6.60 -10.10
N ALA A 55 -5.50 -6.76 -10.76
CA ALA A 55 -4.45 -7.67 -10.32
C ALA A 55 -3.95 -7.32 -8.90
N ALA A 56 -3.75 -6.03 -8.62
CA ALA A 56 -3.35 -5.56 -7.30
C ALA A 56 -4.38 -5.92 -6.22
N LEU A 57 -5.67 -5.72 -6.49
CA LEU A 57 -6.74 -6.05 -5.55
C LEU A 57 -6.83 -7.57 -5.29
N VAL A 58 -6.66 -8.39 -6.32
CA VAL A 58 -6.61 -9.85 -6.15
C VAL A 58 -5.43 -10.26 -5.26
N VAL A 59 -4.24 -9.71 -5.51
CA VAL A 59 -3.06 -9.93 -4.66
C VAL A 59 -3.33 -9.47 -3.22
N GLY A 60 -4.03 -8.35 -3.03
CA GLY A 60 -4.41 -7.84 -1.72
C GLY A 60 -5.38 -8.76 -0.98
N VAL A 61 -6.38 -9.30 -1.66
CA VAL A 61 -7.30 -10.30 -1.08
C VAL A 61 -6.54 -11.54 -0.63
N ILE A 62 -5.63 -12.05 -1.46
CA ILE A 62 -4.78 -13.20 -1.10
C ILE A 62 -3.93 -12.87 0.14
N GLY A 63 -3.30 -11.69 0.18
CA GLY A 63 -2.50 -11.25 1.31
C GLY A 63 -3.31 -11.19 2.62
N LEU A 64 -4.52 -10.65 2.57
CA LEU A 64 -5.44 -10.58 3.72
C LEU A 64 -5.90 -11.97 4.18
N LEU A 65 -6.20 -12.88 3.26
CA LEU A 65 -6.57 -14.26 3.60
C LEU A 65 -5.42 -15.00 4.28
N ILE A 66 -4.18 -14.82 3.80
CA ILE A 66 -2.99 -15.39 4.45
C ILE A 66 -2.80 -14.80 5.85
N GLN A 67 -2.99 -13.49 6.02
CA GLN A 67 -2.93 -12.86 7.35
C GLN A 67 -4.02 -13.39 8.29
N TRP A 68 -5.22 -13.64 7.78
CA TRP A 68 -6.29 -14.23 8.59
C TRP A 68 -5.94 -15.66 9.04
N VAL A 69 -5.45 -16.50 8.14
CA VAL A 69 -5.02 -17.88 8.44
C VAL A 69 -3.81 -17.90 9.39
N SER A 70 -2.99 -16.86 9.41
CA SER A 70 -1.82 -16.75 10.28
C SER A 70 -2.14 -16.83 11.78
N GLY A 71 -3.38 -16.48 12.16
CA GLY A 71 -3.84 -16.61 13.55
C GLY A 71 -3.74 -18.04 14.10
N SER A 72 -3.80 -19.05 13.23
CA SER A 72 -3.66 -20.47 13.60
C SER A 72 -2.29 -21.06 13.22
N MET A 73 -1.59 -20.50 12.23
CA MET A 73 -0.36 -21.06 11.65
C MET A 73 0.94 -20.40 12.15
N GLY A 74 0.83 -19.24 12.81
CA GLY A 74 1.97 -18.59 13.46
C GLY A 74 2.52 -17.35 12.75
N PHE A 75 3.54 -16.76 13.38
CA PHE A 75 4.10 -15.44 13.05
C PHE A 75 4.70 -15.36 11.63
N VAL A 76 5.36 -16.43 11.16
CA VAL A 76 6.01 -16.45 9.83
C VAL A 76 4.96 -16.31 8.71
N VAL A 77 3.80 -16.95 8.86
CA VAL A 77 2.71 -16.86 7.87
C VAL A 77 2.14 -15.45 7.83
N TYR A 78 2.06 -14.77 8.98
CA TYR A 78 1.70 -13.36 9.04
C TYR A 78 2.67 -12.48 8.25
N LEU A 79 3.98 -12.68 8.40
CA LEU A 79 4.99 -11.91 7.66
C LEU A 79 4.84 -12.07 6.15
N ILE A 80 4.59 -13.28 5.68
CA ILE A 80 4.33 -13.54 4.26
C ILE A 80 3.08 -12.80 3.79
N GLY A 81 2.00 -12.86 4.56
CA GLY A 81 0.77 -12.12 4.26
C GLY A 81 0.97 -10.61 4.24
N ALA A 82 1.74 -10.07 5.19
CA ALA A 82 2.08 -8.65 5.25
C ALA A 82 2.92 -8.20 4.04
N PHE A 83 3.88 -9.01 3.62
CA PHE A 83 4.69 -8.76 2.43
C PHE A 83 3.82 -8.73 1.16
N ILE A 84 2.93 -9.71 0.98
CA ILE A 84 2.01 -9.78 -0.16
C ILE A 84 1.04 -8.58 -0.16
N SER A 85 0.54 -8.18 1.01
CA SER A 85 -0.28 -6.97 1.15
C SER A 85 0.50 -5.70 0.78
N GLY A 86 1.79 -5.66 1.10
CA GLY A 86 2.69 -4.58 0.69
C GLY A 86 2.85 -4.47 -0.83
N LEU A 87 3.00 -5.60 -1.53
CA LEU A 87 3.02 -5.63 -3.00
C LEU A 87 1.74 -5.05 -3.59
N CYS A 88 0.58 -5.45 -3.07
CA CYS A 88 -0.72 -4.91 -3.48
C CYS A 88 -0.78 -3.38 -3.30
N MET A 89 -0.39 -2.89 -2.13
CA MET A 89 -0.43 -1.45 -1.83
C MET A 89 0.49 -0.64 -2.74
N CYS A 90 1.69 -1.16 -3.04
CA CYS A 90 2.59 -0.55 -4.00
C CYS A 90 1.95 -0.45 -5.38
N MET A 91 1.39 -1.56 -5.88
CA MET A 91 0.72 -1.59 -7.18
C MET A 91 -0.45 -0.61 -7.25
N LEU A 92 -1.30 -0.56 -6.21
CA LEU A 92 -2.42 0.37 -6.16
C LEU A 92 -1.97 1.83 -6.17
N ASN A 93 -0.97 2.20 -5.37
CA ASN A 93 -0.44 3.56 -5.35
C ASN A 93 0.16 3.97 -6.69
N THR A 94 0.86 3.04 -7.35
CA THR A 94 1.45 3.28 -8.68
C THR A 94 0.38 3.46 -9.77
N VAL A 95 -0.81 2.85 -9.61
CA VAL A 95 -1.94 3.00 -10.53
C VAL A 95 -2.76 4.25 -10.22
N VAL A 96 -3.13 4.44 -8.95
CA VAL A 96 -4.15 5.44 -8.55
C VAL A 96 -3.63 6.86 -8.72
N ASN A 97 -2.40 7.15 -8.31
CA ASN A 97 -1.86 8.51 -8.36
C ASN A 97 -1.77 9.07 -9.79
N PRO A 98 -1.15 8.38 -10.77
CA PRO A 98 -1.15 8.85 -12.15
C PRO A 98 -2.56 8.91 -12.76
N MET A 99 -3.44 7.95 -12.42
CA MET A 99 -4.81 7.92 -12.93
C MET A 99 -5.61 9.14 -12.45
N LEU A 100 -5.50 9.51 -11.17
CA LEU A 100 -6.14 10.73 -10.65
C LEU A 100 -5.61 12.00 -11.34
N ASN A 101 -4.31 12.06 -11.63
CA ASN A 101 -3.72 13.17 -12.35
C ASN A 101 -4.29 13.28 -13.78
N LEU A 102 -4.38 12.16 -14.48
CA LEU A 102 -4.92 12.11 -15.84
C LEU A 102 -6.39 12.46 -15.90
N LEU A 103 -7.20 11.96 -14.95
CA LEU A 103 -8.62 12.30 -14.84
C LEU A 103 -8.86 13.79 -14.57
N GLY A 104 -7.93 14.44 -13.88
CA GLY A 104 -7.93 15.88 -13.66
C GLY A 104 -7.44 16.71 -14.85
N GLY A 105 -7.13 16.09 -15.98
CA GLY A 105 -6.58 16.77 -17.18
C GLY A 105 -5.13 17.21 -17.02
N GLY A 106 -4.42 16.69 -16.02
CA GLY A 106 -3.04 17.09 -15.69
C GLY A 106 -2.95 18.47 -15.00
N GLY A 107 -1.73 18.95 -14.79
CA GLY A 107 -1.48 20.28 -14.24
C GLY A 107 -2.01 20.47 -12.81
N SER A 108 -2.54 21.65 -12.51
CA SER A 108 -2.98 22.03 -11.16
C SER A 108 -4.20 21.24 -10.69
N THR A 109 -5.17 20.99 -11.57
CA THR A 109 -6.39 20.23 -11.24
C THR A 109 -6.09 18.77 -10.96
N GLY A 110 -5.20 18.14 -11.74
CA GLY A 110 -4.75 16.78 -11.48
C GLY A 110 -4.05 16.66 -10.12
N ASN A 111 -3.20 17.62 -9.76
CA ASN A 111 -2.55 17.67 -8.46
C ASN A 111 -3.57 17.86 -7.31
N GLN A 112 -4.60 18.68 -7.50
CA GLN A 112 -5.67 18.83 -6.52
C GLN A 112 -6.42 17.52 -6.26
N LEU A 113 -6.72 16.75 -7.30
CA LEU A 113 -7.37 15.43 -7.16
C LEU A 113 -6.51 14.44 -6.39
N ILE A 114 -5.19 14.42 -6.64
CA ILE A 114 -4.26 13.58 -5.87
C ILE A 114 -4.28 14.00 -4.38
N GLN A 115 -4.28 15.30 -4.09
CA GLN A 115 -4.32 15.80 -2.72
C GLN A 115 -5.63 15.44 -2.00
N ILE A 116 -6.76 15.58 -2.69
CA ILE A 116 -8.07 15.15 -2.17
C ILE A 116 -8.02 13.63 -1.86
N GLY A 117 -7.47 12.82 -2.76
CA GLY A 117 -7.24 11.39 -2.51
C GLY A 117 -6.38 11.14 -1.26
N GLY A 118 -5.34 11.95 -1.06
CA GLY A 118 -4.49 11.91 0.13
C GLY A 118 -5.26 12.21 1.42
N VAL A 119 -6.16 13.21 1.39
CA VAL A 119 -7.03 13.52 2.55
C VAL A 119 -7.93 12.34 2.89
N PHE A 120 -8.56 11.71 1.90
CA PHE A 120 -9.38 10.51 2.12
C PHE A 120 -8.55 9.34 2.68
N ASN A 121 -7.32 9.17 2.20
CA ASN A 121 -6.41 8.15 2.72
C ASN A 121 -6.07 8.40 4.20
N SER A 122 -5.79 9.65 4.57
CA SER A 122 -5.52 10.03 5.97
C SER A 122 -6.75 9.88 6.86
N ALA A 123 -7.93 10.27 6.37
CA ALA A 123 -9.19 10.06 7.08
C ALA A 123 -9.46 8.56 7.32
N ALA A 124 -9.24 7.73 6.31
CA ALA A 124 -9.34 6.28 6.46
C ALA A 124 -8.35 5.72 7.49
N ALA A 125 -7.14 6.26 7.57
CA ALA A 125 -6.17 5.87 8.61
C ALA A 125 -6.73 6.15 10.01
N VAL A 126 -7.26 7.33 10.26
CA VAL A 126 -7.88 7.69 11.55
C VAL A 126 -9.04 6.75 11.87
N CYS A 127 -9.93 6.49 10.89
CA CYS A 127 -11.04 5.55 11.07
C CYS A 127 -10.54 4.14 11.45
N VAL A 128 -9.46 3.64 10.83
CA VAL A 128 -8.87 2.34 11.15
C VAL A 128 -8.36 2.31 12.58
N TYR A 129 -7.64 3.34 13.03
CA TYR A 129 -7.14 3.40 14.41
C TYR A 129 -8.28 3.47 15.43
N MET A 130 -9.32 4.26 15.17
CA MET A 130 -10.51 4.33 16.03
C MET A 130 -11.25 2.98 16.09
N LEU A 131 -11.41 2.33 14.93
CA LEU A 131 -12.04 1.02 14.83
C LEU A 131 -11.26 -0.03 15.60
N MET A 132 -9.94 -0.07 15.44
CA MET A 132 -9.07 -1.00 16.15
C MET A 132 -9.11 -0.74 17.66
N GLY A 133 -9.08 0.52 18.09
CA GLY A 133 -9.20 0.88 19.49
C GLY A 133 -10.53 0.44 20.12
N SER A 134 -11.63 0.55 19.38
CA SER A 134 -12.96 0.14 19.87
C SER A 134 -13.17 -1.38 19.86
N LEU A 135 -12.56 -2.12 18.90
CA LEU A 135 -12.70 -3.57 18.80
C LEU A 135 -11.78 -4.33 19.75
N ILE A 136 -10.60 -3.80 20.03
CA ILE A 136 -9.56 -4.50 20.79
C ILE A 136 -9.64 -4.16 22.30
N GLY A 137 -10.24 -3.00 22.66
CA GLY A 137 -10.31 -2.55 24.04
C GLY A 137 -8.91 -2.45 24.69
N ASP A 138 -8.57 -3.39 25.57
CA ASP A 138 -7.22 -3.50 26.16
C ASP A 138 -6.26 -4.26 25.24
N ALA A 139 -5.41 -3.54 24.52
CA ALA A 139 -4.39 -4.10 23.62
C ALA A 139 -3.43 -5.09 24.33
N SER A 140 -3.27 -4.98 25.65
CA SER A 140 -2.43 -5.88 26.45
C SER A 140 -2.98 -7.29 26.61
N LYS A 141 -4.28 -7.50 26.39
CA LYS A 141 -4.96 -8.81 26.51
C LYS A 141 -5.47 -9.33 25.18
N ALA A 142 -5.28 -8.59 24.10
CA ALA A 142 -5.81 -8.91 22.78
C ALA A 142 -5.14 -10.15 22.19
N LYS A 143 -5.96 -11.08 21.74
CA LYS A 143 -5.54 -12.25 20.96
C LYS A 143 -5.59 -11.93 19.46
N VAL A 144 -4.85 -12.66 18.65
CA VAL A 144 -4.90 -12.55 17.18
C VAL A 144 -6.33 -12.76 16.65
N SER A 145 -7.15 -13.58 17.33
CA SER A 145 -8.57 -13.77 17.02
C SER A 145 -9.40 -12.49 17.13
N ASP A 146 -9.02 -11.56 18.01
CA ASP A 146 -9.77 -10.33 18.24
C ASP A 146 -9.53 -9.30 17.11
N ALA A 147 -8.49 -9.50 16.32
CA ALA A 147 -8.26 -8.74 15.09
C ALA A 147 -9.02 -9.30 13.87
N ALA A 148 -9.61 -10.50 13.97
CA ALA A 148 -10.34 -11.11 12.86
C ALA A 148 -11.48 -10.22 12.32
N PRO A 149 -12.31 -9.53 13.13
CA PRO A 149 -13.34 -8.63 12.61
C PRO A 149 -12.78 -7.50 11.75
N ALA A 150 -11.64 -6.93 12.15
CA ALA A 150 -10.99 -5.87 11.37
C ALA A 150 -10.45 -6.39 10.03
N LEU A 151 -9.90 -7.61 9.99
CA LEU A 151 -9.46 -8.26 8.76
C LEU A 151 -10.65 -8.58 7.85
N PHE A 152 -11.80 -9.01 8.39
CA PHE A 152 -13.02 -9.24 7.61
C PHE A 152 -13.58 -7.95 7.02
N ILE A 153 -13.58 -6.84 7.77
CA ILE A 153 -13.98 -5.52 7.25
C ILE A 153 -13.05 -5.10 6.12
N ALA A 154 -11.74 -5.24 6.31
CA ALA A 154 -10.76 -4.94 5.26
C ALA A 154 -10.98 -5.80 4.02
N LEU A 155 -11.22 -7.10 4.19
CA LEU A 155 -11.50 -8.03 3.09
C LEU A 155 -12.78 -7.61 2.34
N ALA A 156 -13.85 -7.27 3.06
CA ALA A 156 -15.10 -6.80 2.45
C ALA A 156 -14.89 -5.52 1.61
N ILE A 157 -14.10 -4.57 2.12
CA ILE A 157 -13.75 -3.33 1.40
C ILE A 157 -12.95 -3.67 0.13
N PHE A 158 -11.99 -4.59 0.19
CA PHE A 158 -11.21 -5.00 -0.98
C PHE A 158 -12.08 -5.68 -2.04
N ILE A 159 -12.99 -6.57 -1.63
CA ILE A 159 -13.93 -7.24 -2.55
C ILE A 159 -14.87 -6.20 -3.16
N PHE A 160 -15.40 -5.26 -2.36
CA PHE A 160 -16.24 -4.19 -2.85
C PHE A 160 -15.50 -3.33 -3.88
N ALA A 161 -14.26 -2.92 -3.60
CA ALA A 161 -13.42 -2.16 -4.52
C ALA A 161 -13.15 -2.94 -5.82
N LEU A 162 -12.91 -4.25 -5.72
CA LEU A 162 -12.71 -5.12 -6.87
C LEU A 162 -13.96 -5.15 -7.75
N VAL A 163 -15.14 -5.32 -7.17
CA VAL A 163 -16.43 -5.31 -7.89
C VAL A 163 -16.64 -3.96 -8.57
N VAL A 164 -16.45 -2.86 -7.85
CA VAL A 164 -16.61 -1.50 -8.39
C VAL A 164 -15.68 -1.28 -9.59
N ILE A 165 -14.39 -1.57 -9.45
CA ILE A 165 -13.42 -1.38 -10.54
C ILE A 165 -13.71 -2.31 -11.73
N PHE A 166 -14.18 -3.53 -11.46
CA PHE A 166 -14.53 -4.48 -12.53
C PHE A 166 -15.65 -3.93 -13.42
N PHE A 167 -16.71 -3.39 -12.83
CA PHE A 167 -17.86 -2.84 -13.57
C PHE A 167 -17.61 -1.42 -14.11
N THR A 168 -16.69 -0.66 -13.53
CA THR A 168 -16.40 0.70 -14.00
C THR A 168 -15.62 0.65 -15.31
N LYS A 169 -16.08 1.38 -16.32
CA LYS A 169 -15.33 1.64 -17.55
C LYS A 169 -14.30 2.73 -17.26
N ILE A 170 -13.09 2.33 -16.90
CA ILE A 170 -11.97 3.25 -16.78
C ILE A 170 -11.46 3.55 -18.18
N GLN A 171 -11.51 4.82 -18.59
CA GLN A 171 -10.87 5.28 -19.81
C GLN A 171 -9.36 5.16 -19.58
N GLU A 172 -8.77 4.15 -20.18
CA GLU A 172 -7.30 4.07 -20.20
C GLU A 172 -6.81 5.26 -21.06
N PRO A 173 -5.87 6.07 -20.54
CA PRO A 173 -5.21 7.03 -21.41
C PRO A 173 -4.73 6.23 -22.60
N GLN A 174 -5.12 6.64 -23.81
CA GLN A 174 -4.57 6.02 -25.00
C GLN A 174 -3.06 5.99 -24.78
N HIS A 175 -2.50 4.80 -24.62
CA HIS A 175 -1.06 4.67 -24.75
C HIS A 175 -0.75 5.44 -26.01
N ALA A 176 -0.08 6.58 -25.87
CA ALA A 176 0.52 7.23 -27.01
C ALA A 176 1.25 6.07 -27.69
N SER A 177 0.62 5.59 -28.77
CA SER A 177 1.04 4.38 -29.45
C SER A 177 2.54 4.43 -29.48
N SER A 178 3.21 3.39 -29.02
CA SER A 178 4.67 3.29 -29.02
C SER A 178 5.29 3.38 -30.42
N ASN A 179 4.59 4.05 -31.31
CA ASN A 179 4.98 4.67 -32.56
C ASN A 179 5.57 6.07 -32.37
N THR A 180 5.66 6.61 -31.17
CA THR A 180 6.72 7.58 -30.92
C THR A 180 7.99 6.77 -31.15
N VAL A 181 8.49 6.92 -32.38
CA VAL A 181 9.78 6.50 -32.84
C VAL A 181 10.67 6.41 -31.61
N LYS A 182 11.12 5.19 -31.25
CA LYS A 182 12.30 5.05 -30.42
C LYS A 182 13.34 5.82 -31.20
N ASP A 183 13.47 7.09 -30.87
CA ASP A 183 14.62 7.86 -31.31
C ASP A 183 15.80 7.09 -30.77
N VAL A 184 16.41 6.31 -31.66
CA VAL A 184 17.57 5.45 -31.44
C VAL A 184 18.74 6.27 -30.86
N ASN A 185 18.52 7.56 -30.64
CA ASN A 185 19.46 8.55 -30.16
C ASN A 185 19.17 9.09 -28.75
N ASP A 186 18.16 8.57 -28.01
CA ASP A 186 17.94 8.96 -26.63
C ASP A 186 19.00 8.33 -25.72
N LYS A 187 20.20 8.95 -25.77
CA LYS A 187 21.34 8.63 -24.90
C LYS A 187 21.10 8.97 -23.42
N TYR A 188 19.96 9.52 -23.06
CA TYR A 188 19.70 10.02 -21.71
C TYR A 188 18.68 9.15 -20.98
N SER A 189 19.15 8.34 -20.05
CA SER A 189 18.30 7.68 -19.07
C SER A 189 17.76 8.72 -18.06
N CYS A 190 16.56 8.51 -17.52
CA CYS A 190 16.00 9.33 -16.43
C CYS A 190 16.99 9.52 -15.26
N TYR A 191 17.83 8.53 -15.02
CA TYR A 191 18.88 8.57 -14.00
C TYR A 191 20.05 9.54 -14.32
N SER A 192 20.16 10.04 -15.56
CA SER A 192 21.17 11.01 -15.93
C SER A 192 20.87 12.42 -15.39
N PHE A 193 19.60 12.69 -15.08
CA PHE A 193 19.18 13.98 -14.57
C PHE A 193 19.40 14.10 -13.05
N ARG A 194 20.20 15.10 -12.65
CA ARG A 194 20.48 15.39 -11.23
C ARG A 194 19.20 15.65 -10.42
N HIS A 195 18.24 16.36 -11.01
CA HIS A 195 16.96 16.66 -10.37
C HIS A 195 16.13 15.41 -10.07
N PHE A 196 16.18 14.38 -10.93
CA PHE A 196 15.52 13.11 -10.68
C PHE A 196 16.09 12.39 -9.45
N LYS A 197 17.43 12.33 -9.35
CA LYS A 197 18.11 11.73 -8.19
C LYS A 197 17.82 12.46 -6.89
N LEU A 198 17.84 13.80 -6.92
CA LEU A 198 17.53 14.64 -5.77
C LEU A 198 16.06 14.51 -5.35
N GLY A 199 15.14 14.42 -6.32
CA GLY A 199 13.74 14.17 -6.07
C GLY A 199 13.49 12.81 -5.40
N MET A 200 14.14 11.76 -5.87
CA MET A 200 14.08 10.43 -5.23
C MET A 200 14.59 10.48 -3.77
N LEU A 201 15.71 11.16 -3.53
CA LEU A 201 16.26 11.31 -2.19
C LEU A 201 15.31 12.09 -1.28
N ALA A 202 14.74 13.19 -1.77
CA ALA A 202 13.79 14.01 -1.01
C ALA A 202 12.54 13.20 -0.61
N ILE A 203 11.98 12.39 -1.52
CA ILE A 203 10.83 11.52 -1.24
C ILE A 203 11.21 10.43 -0.23
N ALA A 204 12.41 9.85 -0.34
CA ALA A 204 12.88 8.84 0.61
C ALA A 204 13.03 9.41 2.03
N VAL A 205 13.61 10.60 2.17
CA VAL A 205 13.74 11.30 3.47
C VAL A 205 12.36 11.65 4.02
N TYR A 206 11.46 12.18 3.19
CA TYR A 206 10.09 12.48 3.60
C TYR A 206 9.37 11.23 4.12
N GLY A 207 9.41 10.13 3.38
CA GLY A 207 8.78 8.88 3.80
C GLY A 207 9.36 8.33 5.11
N ALA A 208 10.67 8.47 5.33
CA ALA A 208 11.31 8.06 6.58
C ALA A 208 10.80 8.87 7.78
N VAL A 209 10.61 10.19 7.60
CA VAL A 209 10.09 11.09 8.65
C VAL A 209 8.59 10.87 8.87
N GLU A 210 7.82 10.58 7.83
CA GLU A 210 6.38 10.36 7.94
C GLU A 210 6.03 9.08 8.71
N VAL A 211 6.79 8.01 8.51
CA VAL A 211 6.49 6.68 9.07
C VAL A 211 7.25 6.43 10.37
N GLY A 212 8.49 6.88 10.49
CA GLY A 212 9.38 6.59 11.62
C GLY A 212 8.82 7.06 12.95
N PRO A 213 8.66 8.37 13.17
CA PRO A 213 8.23 8.89 14.46
C PRO A 213 6.89 8.36 14.98
N PRO A 214 5.80 8.30 14.16
CA PRO A 214 4.53 7.76 14.64
C PRO A 214 4.62 6.30 15.10
N THR A 215 5.43 5.49 14.42
CA THR A 215 5.59 4.07 14.78
C THR A 215 6.30 3.93 16.13
N TYR A 216 7.31 4.76 16.39
CA TYR A 216 8.01 4.75 17.67
C TYR A 216 7.17 5.32 18.82
N ILE A 217 6.45 6.41 18.60
CA ILE A 217 5.58 7.01 19.64
C ILE A 217 4.52 6.01 20.08
N LEU A 218 3.91 5.26 19.15
CA LEU A 218 2.91 4.23 19.46
C LEU A 218 3.47 3.08 20.30
N SER A 219 4.78 2.84 20.27
CA SER A 219 5.40 1.76 21.04
C SER A 219 5.77 2.17 22.46
N TYR A 220 5.77 3.49 22.76
CA TYR A 220 6.07 4.04 24.09
C TYR A 220 4.83 4.49 24.89
N LEU A 221 3.67 4.55 24.25
CA LEU A 221 2.37 4.81 24.86
C LEU A 221 1.66 3.51 25.23
#